data_e8b05157abb6174274ad0a39159e2a31
#
_entry.id   e8b05157abb6174274ad0a39159e2a31
#
_cell.length_a   1.000
_cell.length_b   1.000
_cell.length_c   1.000
_cell.angle_alpha   90.00
_cell.angle_beta   90.00
_cell.angle_gamma   90.00
#
_symmetry.space_group_name_H-M   'P 1'
#
loop_
_entity.id
_entity.type
_entity.pdbx_description
1 polymer ?
#
loop_
_entity_poly.entity_id
_entity_poly.type
_entity_poly.pdbx_seq_one_letter_code
_entity_poly.pdbx_strand_id
1 'polypeptide(L)'
;MPKISPQEWFKSPLGQYLLTLEYDYINPVVMDTFGFYAIQMGNFDINFLDQSRIQNKFSLNSNHPDLMTSNEALPFDEASVDLLIAPHILEQMIEPYELLKEIHRVLMPEGRLIITGFNPVSLWGIKRLLSFDIDYPWNTKFISLSKIKEWLPIVGLEMVEGKMGCYVPPIQQESWLRKIHTMEKLGDRWWPMLGGFYFLVIQKRVHGMNAIQPLWKKKLIKTPVYSAQRSRTFRLKP
;
A
#
# COMPACT_ATOMS: atom_id res chain seq x y z
N MET A 1 7.05 32.64 -14.17
CA MET A 1 7.86 32.13 -13.06
C MET A 1 8.23 30.70 -13.39
N PRO A 2 9.43 30.22 -13.07
CA PRO A 2 9.77 28.81 -13.29
C PRO A 2 8.83 27.93 -12.46
N LYS A 3 8.38 26.85 -13.05
CA LYS A 3 7.48 25.87 -12.43
C LYS A 3 8.28 25.11 -11.36
N ILE A 4 7.82 25.11 -10.10
CA ILE A 4 8.47 24.35 -9.01
C ILE A 4 8.32 22.87 -9.31
N SER A 5 9.44 22.17 -9.38
CA SER A 5 9.48 20.71 -9.57
C SER A 5 9.06 19.99 -8.29
N PRO A 6 8.62 18.69 -8.37
CA PRO A 6 8.38 17.88 -7.18
C PRO A 6 9.56 17.87 -6.19
N GLN A 7 10.79 17.75 -6.71
CA GLN A 7 12.01 17.72 -5.91
C GLN A 7 12.25 19.01 -5.13
N GLU A 8 12.05 20.17 -5.79
CA GLU A 8 12.19 21.49 -5.14
C GLU A 8 11.09 21.69 -4.09
N TRP A 9 9.88 21.25 -4.37
CA TRP A 9 8.78 21.37 -3.43
C TRP A 9 9.01 20.54 -2.16
N PHE A 10 9.50 19.30 -2.30
CA PHE A 10 9.82 18.47 -1.15
C PHE A 10 10.96 19.01 -0.29
N LYS A 11 11.77 19.95 -0.79
CA LYS A 11 12.76 20.73 0.00
C LYS A 11 12.13 21.86 0.82
N SER A 12 10.89 22.24 0.54
CA SER A 12 10.17 23.25 1.33
C SER A 12 9.85 22.75 2.75
N PRO A 13 9.62 23.65 3.73
CA PRO A 13 9.27 23.24 5.09
C PRO A 13 8.06 22.32 5.16
N LEU A 14 7.04 22.57 4.34
CA LEU A 14 5.84 21.75 4.26
C LEU A 14 6.13 20.38 3.62
N GLY A 15 6.95 20.36 2.57
CA GLY A 15 7.39 19.13 1.92
C GLY A 15 8.22 18.25 2.83
N GLN A 16 9.15 18.83 3.59
CA GLN A 16 9.95 18.10 4.58
C GLN A 16 9.10 17.54 5.73
N TYR A 17 8.12 18.31 6.19
CA TYR A 17 7.15 17.82 7.18
C TYR A 17 6.37 16.61 6.65
N LEU A 18 5.87 16.68 5.41
CA LEU A 18 5.16 15.58 4.77
C LEU A 18 6.05 14.33 4.65
N LEU A 19 7.28 14.49 4.13
CA LEU A 19 8.23 13.40 3.99
C LEU A 19 8.57 12.73 5.32
N THR A 20 8.66 13.50 6.41
CA THR A 20 8.90 12.94 7.74
C THR A 20 7.74 12.05 8.18
N LEU A 21 6.50 12.52 8.00
CA LEU A 21 5.32 11.73 8.30
C LEU A 21 5.23 10.46 7.42
N GLU A 22 5.52 10.58 6.14
CA GLU A 22 5.53 9.43 5.23
C GLU A 22 6.59 8.42 5.64
N TYR A 23 7.79 8.88 6.00
CA TYR A 23 8.85 8.01 6.48
C TYR A 23 8.42 7.23 7.73
N ASP A 24 7.75 7.90 8.68
CA ASP A 24 7.26 7.26 9.90
C ASP A 24 6.21 6.17 9.63
N TYR A 25 5.41 6.31 8.57
CA TYR A 25 4.44 5.30 8.15
C TYR A 25 5.07 4.18 7.30
N ILE A 26 5.99 4.53 6.40
CA ILE A 26 6.64 3.59 5.47
C ILE A 26 7.63 2.69 6.21
N ASN A 27 8.45 3.26 7.08
CA ASN A 27 9.58 2.58 7.71
C ASN A 27 9.20 1.29 8.46
N PRO A 28 8.14 1.23 9.29
CA PRO A 28 7.74 -0.01 9.97
C PRO A 28 7.41 -1.14 8.99
N VAL A 29 6.74 -0.82 7.87
CA VAL A 29 6.37 -1.82 6.85
C VAL A 29 7.60 -2.31 6.10
N VAL A 30 8.53 -1.40 5.79
CA VAL A 30 9.79 -1.73 5.13
C VAL A 30 10.65 -2.64 5.99
N MET A 31 10.74 -2.38 7.30
CA MET A 31 11.49 -3.21 8.25
C MET A 31 10.89 -4.60 8.44
N ASP A 32 9.56 -4.74 8.27
CA ASP A 32 8.82 -6.00 8.39
C ASP A 32 8.74 -6.77 7.07
N THR A 33 9.26 -6.22 5.98
CA THR A 33 9.23 -6.87 4.68
C THR A 33 10.54 -7.59 4.41
N PHE A 34 10.43 -8.87 4.05
CA PHE A 34 11.56 -9.72 3.68
C PHE A 34 11.48 -10.05 2.20
N GLY A 35 12.64 -10.32 1.59
CA GLY A 35 12.72 -10.68 0.18
C GLY A 35 14.12 -10.49 -0.36
N PHE A 36 14.24 -10.51 -1.68
CA PHE A 36 15.51 -10.39 -2.42
C PHE A 36 15.67 -9.01 -3.07
N TYR A 37 14.57 -8.42 -3.56
CA TYR A 37 14.58 -7.19 -4.34
C TYR A 37 13.59 -6.17 -3.83
N ALA A 38 14.09 -4.97 -3.53
CA ALA A 38 13.28 -3.82 -3.14
C ALA A 38 13.54 -2.65 -4.09
N ILE A 39 12.45 -1.98 -4.50
CA ILE A 39 12.50 -0.87 -5.44
C ILE A 39 11.82 0.35 -4.83
N GLN A 40 12.48 1.50 -4.92
CA GLN A 40 11.87 2.80 -4.67
C GLN A 40 11.71 3.53 -5.99
N MET A 41 10.49 3.96 -6.30
CA MET A 41 10.19 4.82 -7.44
C MET A 41 10.14 6.28 -7.01
N GLY A 42 10.56 7.17 -7.90
CA GLY A 42 10.54 8.61 -7.65
C GLY A 42 11.87 9.17 -7.20
N ASN A 43 12.04 10.47 -7.43
CA ASN A 43 13.26 11.18 -7.10
C ASN A 43 13.06 12.03 -5.83
N PHE A 44 13.22 11.40 -4.69
CA PHE A 44 13.17 12.04 -3.38
C PHE A 44 14.55 12.08 -2.77
N ASP A 45 14.85 13.12 -1.98
CA ASP A 45 16.10 13.22 -1.22
C ASP A 45 16.14 12.21 -0.05
N ILE A 46 15.02 11.49 0.21
CA ILE A 46 14.91 10.46 1.23
C ILE A 46 14.95 9.07 0.60
N ASN A 47 15.81 8.22 1.15
CA ASN A 47 15.84 6.80 0.83
C ASN A 47 14.92 6.03 1.80
N PHE A 48 13.72 5.71 1.36
CA PHE A 48 12.77 4.93 2.16
C PHE A 48 13.20 3.47 2.38
N LEU A 49 14.17 3.00 1.60
CA LEU A 49 14.71 1.63 1.71
C LEU A 49 15.88 1.49 2.68
N ASP A 50 16.31 2.57 3.33
CA ASP A 50 17.49 2.55 4.20
C ASP A 50 17.40 1.45 5.27
N GLN A 51 16.28 1.36 5.96
CA GLN A 51 16.04 0.43 7.04
C GLN A 51 15.54 -0.96 6.56
N SER A 52 15.44 -1.16 5.25
CA SER A 52 15.01 -2.45 4.70
C SER A 52 16.06 -3.54 4.97
N ARG A 53 15.56 -4.72 5.32
CA ARG A 53 16.36 -5.95 5.48
C ARG A 53 16.69 -6.61 4.14
N ILE A 54 16.04 -6.18 3.07
CA ILE A 54 16.30 -6.65 1.70
C ILE A 54 17.65 -6.11 1.25
N GLN A 55 18.50 -6.98 0.70
CA GLN A 55 19.87 -6.61 0.33
C GLN A 55 19.95 -5.87 -1.02
N ASN A 56 19.18 -6.32 -2.01
CA ASN A 56 19.20 -5.71 -3.35
C ASN A 56 18.18 -4.57 -3.40
N LYS A 57 18.65 -3.35 -3.30
CA LYS A 57 17.84 -2.13 -3.28
C LYS A 57 18.11 -1.32 -4.53
N PHE A 58 17.05 -0.93 -5.23
CA PHE A 58 17.13 -0.13 -6.43
C PHE A 58 16.28 1.13 -6.28
N SER A 59 16.81 2.26 -6.76
CA SER A 59 16.06 3.50 -6.84
C SER A 59 15.87 3.85 -8.31
N LEU A 60 14.61 3.91 -8.74
CA LEU A 60 14.23 4.39 -10.06
C LEU A 60 14.01 5.88 -10.00
N ASN A 61 15.07 6.65 -10.25
CA ASN A 61 15.02 8.10 -10.28
C ASN A 61 14.55 8.54 -11.67
N SER A 62 13.34 9.01 -11.78
CA SER A 62 12.86 9.65 -13.01
C SER A 62 13.36 11.09 -13.10
N ASN A 63 14.62 11.29 -13.45
CA ASN A 63 15.07 12.61 -13.93
C ASN A 63 14.49 12.93 -15.32
N HIS A 64 13.83 11.96 -15.94
CA HIS A 64 13.10 12.10 -17.19
C HIS A 64 11.64 11.76 -16.93
N PRO A 65 10.74 12.76 -16.97
CA PRO A 65 9.30 12.51 -16.97
C PRO A 65 8.88 11.60 -18.15
N ASP A 66 9.73 11.47 -19.15
CA ASP A 66 9.51 10.64 -20.34
C ASP A 66 9.74 9.14 -20.10
N LEU A 67 10.48 8.75 -19.07
CA LEU A 67 10.64 7.33 -18.69
C LEU A 67 9.40 6.73 -18.02
N MET A 68 8.47 7.57 -17.65
CA MET A 68 7.17 7.17 -17.10
C MET A 68 6.00 7.52 -18.04
N THR A 69 6.26 7.82 -19.28
CA THR A 69 5.20 7.94 -20.28
C THR A 69 4.64 6.56 -20.58
N SER A 70 3.43 6.43 -20.28
CA SER A 70 2.31 5.51 -20.56
C SER A 70 2.55 4.12 -21.19
N ASN A 71 3.72 3.75 -21.65
CA ASN A 71 3.94 2.47 -22.35
C ASN A 71 5.28 1.77 -22.03
N GLU A 72 6.12 2.33 -21.17
CA GLU A 72 7.39 1.68 -20.86
C GLU A 72 7.24 0.74 -19.66
N ALA A 73 7.45 -0.53 -19.95
CA ALA A 73 7.53 -1.57 -18.93
C ALA A 73 8.65 -1.27 -17.92
N LEU A 74 8.41 -1.53 -16.64
CA LEU A 74 9.46 -1.46 -15.63
C LEU A 74 10.60 -2.43 -16.01
N PRO A 75 11.87 -2.05 -15.86
CA PRO A 75 13.03 -2.84 -16.30
C PRO A 75 13.29 -4.04 -15.37
N PHE A 76 12.24 -4.75 -14.99
CA PHE A 76 12.27 -5.92 -14.12
C PHE A 76 11.46 -7.05 -14.72
N ASP A 77 11.91 -8.27 -14.46
CA ASP A 77 11.20 -9.48 -14.88
C ASP A 77 9.85 -9.63 -14.17
N GLU A 78 8.96 -10.42 -14.74
CA GLU A 78 7.70 -10.78 -14.10
C GLU A 78 7.96 -11.52 -12.78
N ALA A 79 7.19 -11.17 -11.76
CA ALA A 79 7.25 -11.79 -10.43
C ALA A 79 8.69 -11.83 -9.84
N SER A 80 9.41 -10.72 -9.92
CA SER A 80 10.80 -10.62 -9.45
C SER A 80 11.01 -9.70 -8.25
N VAL A 81 10.04 -8.84 -7.91
CA VAL A 81 10.17 -7.79 -6.91
C VAL A 81 9.35 -8.12 -5.68
N ASP A 82 9.95 -8.09 -4.49
CA ASP A 82 9.29 -8.36 -3.21
C ASP A 82 8.65 -7.11 -2.60
N LEU A 83 9.32 -5.96 -2.73
CA LEU A 83 8.86 -4.68 -2.19
C LEU A 83 9.01 -3.57 -3.23
N LEU A 84 7.93 -2.87 -3.49
CA LEU A 84 7.95 -1.67 -4.33
C LEU A 84 7.33 -0.49 -3.57
N ILE A 85 8.05 0.63 -3.51
CA ILE A 85 7.60 1.88 -2.87
C ILE A 85 7.42 2.93 -3.96
N ALA A 86 6.22 3.48 -4.10
CA ALA A 86 5.86 4.45 -5.13
C ALA A 86 5.18 5.71 -4.52
N PRO A 87 5.94 6.57 -3.81
CA PRO A 87 5.38 7.77 -3.19
C PRO A 87 5.00 8.79 -4.27
N HIS A 88 3.77 9.30 -4.22
CA HIS A 88 3.28 10.37 -5.09
C HIS A 88 3.51 10.17 -6.60
N ILE A 89 3.74 8.92 -7.03
CA ILE A 89 4.01 8.62 -8.44
C ILE A 89 2.72 8.61 -9.26
N LEU A 90 1.65 8.00 -8.73
CA LEU A 90 0.39 7.86 -9.47
C LEU A 90 -0.19 9.21 -9.91
N GLU A 91 0.04 10.26 -9.16
CA GLU A 91 -0.47 11.61 -9.44
C GLU A 91 0.27 12.30 -10.59
N GLN A 92 1.48 11.84 -10.87
CA GLN A 92 2.34 12.37 -11.93
C GLN A 92 2.13 11.63 -13.26
N MET A 93 1.45 10.47 -13.22
CA MET A 93 1.19 9.65 -14.39
C MET A 93 0.01 10.17 -15.22
N ILE A 94 0.12 10.02 -16.53
CA ILE A 94 -1.00 10.25 -17.45
C ILE A 94 -2.04 9.15 -17.26
N GLU A 95 -1.58 7.90 -17.20
CA GLU A 95 -2.39 6.69 -17.03
C GLU A 95 -1.98 5.89 -15.79
N PRO A 96 -2.40 6.30 -14.57
CA PRO A 96 -2.02 5.65 -13.32
C PRO A 96 -2.42 4.17 -13.24
N TYR A 97 -3.49 3.81 -13.94
CA TYR A 97 -3.99 2.44 -13.97
C TYR A 97 -3.03 1.48 -14.70
N GLU A 98 -2.42 1.94 -15.80
CA GLU A 98 -1.44 1.12 -16.55
C GLU A 98 -0.17 0.89 -15.71
N LEU A 99 0.26 1.88 -14.94
CA LEU A 99 1.36 1.70 -13.99
C LEU A 99 1.02 0.63 -12.92
N LEU A 100 -0.21 0.60 -12.41
CA LEU A 100 -0.61 -0.43 -11.44
C LEU A 100 -0.58 -1.84 -12.04
N LYS A 101 -0.95 -2.01 -13.32
CA LYS A 101 -0.81 -3.30 -14.02
C LYS A 101 0.65 -3.72 -14.13
N GLU A 102 1.51 -2.78 -14.47
CA GLU A 102 2.94 -3.05 -14.62
C GLU A 102 3.58 -3.38 -13.27
N ILE A 103 3.20 -2.67 -12.21
CA ILE A 103 3.61 -3.00 -10.85
C ILE A 103 3.13 -4.41 -10.47
N HIS A 104 1.88 -4.76 -10.79
CA HIS A 104 1.38 -6.11 -10.55
C HIS A 104 2.20 -7.16 -11.30
N ARG A 105 2.61 -6.89 -12.55
CA ARG A 105 3.43 -7.81 -13.35
C ARG A 105 4.75 -8.12 -12.64
N VAL A 106 5.47 -7.07 -12.19
CA VAL A 106 6.81 -7.23 -11.61
C VAL A 106 6.80 -7.73 -10.16
N LEU A 107 5.73 -7.50 -9.40
CA LEU A 107 5.62 -7.97 -8.03
C LEU A 107 5.56 -9.50 -7.96
N MET A 108 6.29 -10.07 -7.01
CA MET A 108 6.16 -11.48 -6.64
C MET A 108 4.79 -11.78 -6.04
N PRO A 109 4.32 -13.05 -6.09
CA PRO A 109 3.22 -13.50 -5.24
C PRO A 109 3.49 -13.10 -3.78
N GLU A 110 2.48 -12.52 -3.12
CA GLU A 110 2.57 -11.95 -1.76
C GLU A 110 3.54 -10.76 -1.63
N GLY A 111 4.11 -10.26 -2.73
CA GLY A 111 4.93 -9.05 -2.76
C GLY A 111 4.12 -7.82 -2.35
N ARG A 112 4.79 -6.85 -1.73
CA ARG A 112 4.18 -5.65 -1.16
C ARG A 112 4.44 -4.42 -2.04
N LEU A 113 3.39 -3.63 -2.22
CA LEU A 113 3.44 -2.31 -2.83
C LEU A 113 3.04 -1.28 -1.78
N ILE A 114 3.86 -0.25 -1.61
CA ILE A 114 3.55 0.91 -0.78
C ILE A 114 3.29 2.11 -1.68
N ILE A 115 2.13 2.73 -1.53
CA ILE A 115 1.75 3.93 -2.28
C ILE A 115 1.39 5.03 -1.29
N THR A 116 1.89 6.23 -1.52
CA THR A 116 1.35 7.45 -0.92
C THR A 116 0.77 8.36 -2.00
N GLY A 117 -0.19 9.19 -1.63
CA GLY A 117 -0.78 10.13 -2.56
C GLY A 117 -1.63 11.18 -1.86
N PHE A 118 -1.83 12.34 -2.51
CA PHE A 118 -2.62 13.43 -1.97
C PHE A 118 -4.12 13.13 -2.02
N ASN A 119 -4.80 13.44 -0.92
CA ASN A 119 -6.22 13.22 -0.80
C ASN A 119 -7.02 14.41 -1.36
N PRO A 120 -7.85 14.20 -2.39
CA PRO A 120 -8.69 15.28 -2.93
C PRO A 120 -9.79 15.74 -1.95
N VAL A 121 -10.17 14.88 -0.99
CA VAL A 121 -11.21 15.18 0.03
C VAL A 121 -10.55 15.69 1.31
N SER A 122 -9.66 16.67 1.19
CA SER A 122 -8.92 17.25 2.30
C SER A 122 -8.79 18.77 2.14
N LEU A 123 -8.24 19.44 3.15
CA LEU A 123 -7.86 20.87 3.02
C LEU A 123 -6.88 21.11 1.88
N TRP A 124 -6.03 20.11 1.59
CA TRP A 124 -5.11 20.14 0.45
C TRP A 124 -5.85 20.07 -0.87
N GLY A 125 -6.86 19.19 -0.96
CA GLY A 125 -7.73 19.10 -2.15
C GLY A 125 -8.53 20.39 -2.39
N ILE A 126 -9.05 21.01 -1.34
CA ILE A 126 -9.75 22.30 -1.43
C ILE A 126 -8.79 23.39 -1.91
N LYS A 127 -7.58 23.49 -1.36
CA LYS A 127 -6.58 24.44 -1.83
C LYS A 127 -6.27 24.23 -3.30
N ARG A 128 -6.07 22.98 -3.73
CA ARG A 128 -5.85 22.65 -5.14
C ARG A 128 -6.97 23.15 -6.06
N LEU A 129 -8.24 22.99 -5.65
CA LEU A 129 -9.40 23.45 -6.44
C LEU A 129 -9.50 24.97 -6.51
N LEU A 130 -9.09 25.68 -5.45
CA LEU A 130 -9.14 27.14 -5.38
C LEU A 130 -7.86 27.81 -5.89
N SER A 131 -6.79 27.07 -6.04
CA SER A 131 -5.50 27.57 -6.49
C SER A 131 -5.40 27.49 -8.01
N PHE A 132 -4.96 28.59 -8.60
CA PHE A 132 -4.53 28.63 -10.01
C PHE A 132 -3.02 28.38 -10.12
N ASP A 133 -2.40 27.87 -9.05
CA ASP A 133 -0.97 27.61 -8.99
C ASP A 133 -0.60 26.51 -10.00
N ILE A 134 0.43 26.80 -10.79
CA ILE A 134 1.00 25.85 -11.76
C ILE A 134 2.09 24.98 -11.13
N ASP A 135 2.39 25.22 -9.85
CA ASP A 135 3.45 24.56 -9.11
C ASP A 135 2.97 23.22 -8.50
N TYR A 136 3.92 22.31 -8.33
CA TYR A 136 3.69 21.08 -7.60
C TYR A 136 3.35 21.38 -6.11
N PRO A 137 2.43 20.65 -5.47
CA PRO A 137 1.60 19.55 -5.99
C PRO A 137 0.29 20.01 -6.64
N TRP A 138 -0.01 21.32 -6.66
CA TRP A 138 -1.32 21.86 -7.03
C TRP A 138 -1.68 21.61 -8.50
N ASN A 139 -0.69 21.42 -9.34
CA ASN A 139 -0.85 21.12 -10.77
C ASN A 139 -1.08 19.63 -11.09
N THR A 140 -0.94 18.74 -10.09
CA THR A 140 -1.11 17.29 -10.29
C THR A 140 -2.58 16.85 -10.11
N LYS A 141 -2.92 15.66 -10.58
CA LYS A 141 -4.23 15.06 -10.35
C LYS A 141 -4.22 14.32 -9.02
N PHE A 142 -4.88 14.88 -8.00
CA PHE A 142 -5.11 14.10 -6.77
C PHE A 142 -6.07 12.96 -7.06
N ILE A 143 -5.66 11.74 -6.72
CA ILE A 143 -6.44 10.53 -6.96
C ILE A 143 -7.15 10.16 -5.66
N SER A 144 -8.48 9.96 -5.73
CA SER A 144 -9.22 9.57 -4.53
C SER A 144 -8.92 8.13 -4.12
N LEU A 145 -8.91 7.89 -2.82
CA LEU A 145 -8.77 6.54 -2.26
C LEU A 145 -9.83 5.57 -2.82
N SER A 146 -11.07 6.04 -3.01
CA SER A 146 -12.15 5.23 -3.61
C SER A 146 -11.79 4.72 -4.99
N LYS A 147 -11.20 5.58 -5.83
CA LYS A 147 -10.77 5.21 -7.18
C LYS A 147 -9.64 4.19 -7.17
N ILE A 148 -8.68 4.32 -6.27
CA ILE A 148 -7.63 3.31 -6.09
C ILE A 148 -8.24 1.98 -5.65
N LYS A 149 -9.16 1.99 -4.67
CA LYS A 149 -9.86 0.79 -4.21
C LYS A 149 -10.67 0.08 -5.30
N GLU A 150 -11.17 0.81 -6.29
CA GLU A 150 -11.84 0.22 -7.46
C GLU A 150 -10.82 -0.45 -8.40
N TRP A 151 -9.66 0.14 -8.59
CA TRP A 151 -8.65 -0.37 -9.52
C TRP A 151 -7.91 -1.61 -9.01
N LEU A 152 -7.57 -1.63 -7.71
CA LEU A 152 -6.74 -2.68 -7.13
C LEU A 152 -7.25 -4.11 -7.39
N PRO A 153 -8.52 -4.45 -7.11
CA PRO A 153 -9.01 -5.82 -7.33
C PRO A 153 -9.07 -6.18 -8.82
N ILE A 154 -9.29 -5.21 -9.72
CA ILE A 154 -9.31 -5.44 -11.17
C ILE A 154 -7.92 -5.85 -11.66
N VAL A 155 -6.88 -5.28 -11.07
CA VAL A 155 -5.48 -5.60 -11.39
C VAL A 155 -4.98 -6.88 -10.68
N GLY A 156 -5.70 -7.38 -9.68
CA GLY A 156 -5.27 -8.52 -8.86
C GLY A 156 -4.43 -8.13 -7.64
N LEU A 157 -4.62 -6.90 -7.17
CA LEU A 157 -3.99 -6.36 -5.98
C LEU A 157 -5.01 -6.19 -4.85
N GLU A 158 -4.60 -6.41 -3.62
CA GLU A 158 -5.44 -6.25 -2.43
C GLU A 158 -4.84 -5.23 -1.47
N MET A 159 -5.66 -4.30 -0.98
CA MET A 159 -5.24 -3.35 0.05
C MET A 159 -5.24 -4.03 1.41
N VAL A 160 -4.07 -4.13 2.05
CA VAL A 160 -3.89 -4.76 3.36
C VAL A 160 -4.02 -3.73 4.48
N GLU A 161 -3.44 -2.56 4.29
CA GLU A 161 -3.44 -1.49 5.28
C GLU A 161 -3.64 -0.14 4.58
N GLY A 162 -4.33 0.77 5.25
CA GLY A 162 -4.50 2.14 4.79
C GLY A 162 -4.56 3.10 5.96
N LYS A 163 -3.79 4.16 5.88
CA LYS A 163 -3.79 5.27 6.84
C LYS A 163 -3.91 6.60 6.13
N MET A 164 -4.44 7.58 6.82
CA MET A 164 -4.42 8.97 6.41
C MET A 164 -3.49 9.74 7.33
N GLY A 165 -2.86 10.78 6.81
CA GLY A 165 -1.97 11.64 7.58
C GLY A 165 -1.98 13.07 7.08
N CYS A 166 -1.21 13.93 7.75
CA CYS A 166 -1.09 15.35 7.43
C CYS A 166 -2.42 16.10 7.51
N TYR A 167 -2.97 16.20 8.72
CA TYR A 167 -4.19 16.98 8.99
C TYR A 167 -3.94 18.48 9.07
N VAL A 168 -2.70 18.88 8.83
CA VAL A 168 -2.24 20.26 8.85
C VAL A 168 -2.69 20.97 7.57
N PRO A 169 -3.21 22.22 7.67
CA PRO A 169 -3.47 23.04 6.49
C PRO A 169 -2.18 23.24 5.66
N PRO A 170 -2.28 23.30 4.33
CA PRO A 170 -1.13 23.42 3.44
C PRO A 170 -0.53 24.86 3.47
N ILE A 171 0.06 25.23 4.59
CA ILE A 171 0.70 26.53 4.86
C ILE A 171 2.20 26.32 4.99
N GLN A 172 3.00 27.11 4.28
CA GLN A 172 4.46 26.96 4.25
C GLN A 172 5.19 27.59 5.45
N GLN A 173 4.49 28.06 6.47
CA GLN A 173 5.06 28.80 7.59
C GLN A 173 5.54 27.84 8.69
N GLU A 174 6.86 27.72 8.90
CA GLU A 174 7.47 26.83 9.90
C GLU A 174 6.93 27.01 11.33
N SER A 175 6.66 28.27 11.74
CA SER A 175 6.16 28.59 13.07
C SER A 175 4.80 27.94 13.36
N TRP A 176 3.98 27.75 12.33
CA TRP A 176 2.70 27.07 12.41
C TRP A 176 2.87 25.55 12.44
N LEU A 177 3.76 25.00 11.60
CA LEU A 177 4.01 23.56 11.51
C LEU A 177 4.45 22.98 12.86
N ARG A 178 5.28 23.71 13.63
CA ARG A 178 5.69 23.27 14.98
C ARG A 178 4.56 23.28 16.01
N LYS A 179 3.61 24.20 15.90
CA LYS A 179 2.49 24.33 16.84
C LYS A 179 1.37 23.32 16.58
N ILE A 180 1.27 22.82 15.36
CA ILE A 180 0.14 22.03 14.88
C ILE A 180 0.39 20.50 15.01
N HIS A 181 1.53 20.07 15.56
CA HIS A 181 1.79 18.65 15.80
C HIS A 181 0.70 17.94 16.63
N THR A 182 -0.01 18.69 17.50
CA THR A 182 -1.17 18.16 18.22
C THR A 182 -2.38 17.91 17.31
N MET A 183 -2.47 18.58 16.16
CA MET A 183 -3.57 18.37 15.19
C MET A 183 -3.50 17.01 14.52
N GLU A 184 -2.32 16.41 14.36
CA GLU A 184 -2.20 15.05 13.82
C GLU A 184 -2.98 14.04 14.68
N LYS A 185 -2.79 14.11 16.01
CA LYS A 185 -3.50 13.20 16.95
C LYS A 185 -5.00 13.48 17.01
N LEU A 186 -5.41 14.74 16.89
CA LEU A 186 -6.81 15.13 16.89
C LEU A 186 -7.48 14.78 15.56
N GLY A 187 -6.79 15.01 14.44
CA GLY A 187 -7.28 14.72 13.09
C GLY A 187 -7.53 13.23 12.89
N ASP A 188 -6.58 12.39 13.26
CA ASP A 188 -6.69 10.93 13.20
C ASP A 188 -7.90 10.41 14.01
N ARG A 189 -8.20 11.03 15.15
CA ARG A 189 -9.30 10.63 16.02
C ARG A 189 -10.67 11.13 15.55
N TRP A 190 -10.78 12.39 15.08
CA TRP A 190 -12.06 13.05 14.82
C TRP A 190 -12.43 13.11 13.34
N TRP A 191 -11.45 13.17 12.45
CA TRP A 191 -11.64 13.31 11.00
C TRP A 191 -10.71 12.41 10.18
N PRO A 192 -10.70 11.10 10.42
CA PRO A 192 -9.69 10.20 9.82
C PRO A 192 -9.65 10.23 8.29
N MET A 193 -10.74 10.63 7.62
CA MET A 193 -10.81 10.70 6.16
C MET A 193 -10.34 12.02 5.54
N LEU A 194 -10.04 13.04 6.37
CA LEU A 194 -9.67 14.39 5.90
C LEU A 194 -8.16 14.66 5.90
N GLY A 195 -7.34 13.64 6.15
CA GLY A 195 -5.88 13.76 6.05
C GLY A 195 -5.46 14.24 4.67
N GLY A 196 -4.40 15.06 4.61
CA GLY A 196 -3.87 15.63 3.37
C GLY A 196 -3.31 14.60 2.40
N PHE A 197 -2.80 13.48 2.91
CA PHE A 197 -2.34 12.34 2.12
C PHE A 197 -2.87 11.02 2.68
N TYR A 198 -2.88 10.01 1.82
CA TYR A 198 -3.11 8.62 2.20
C TYR A 198 -1.83 7.81 2.03
N PHE A 199 -1.67 6.83 2.90
CA PHE A 199 -0.66 5.80 2.87
C PHE A 199 -1.36 4.45 2.71
N LEU A 200 -0.95 3.65 1.74
CA LEU A 200 -1.55 2.35 1.43
C LEU A 200 -0.47 1.28 1.36
N VAL A 201 -0.69 0.18 2.06
CA VAL A 201 0.03 -1.07 1.87
C VAL A 201 -0.86 -2.02 1.08
N ILE A 202 -0.35 -2.44 -0.04
CA ILE A 202 -1.05 -3.25 -1.03
C ILE A 202 -0.24 -4.53 -1.23
N GLN A 203 -0.90 -5.65 -1.44
CA GLN A 203 -0.26 -6.95 -1.63
C GLN A 203 -0.79 -7.63 -2.89
N LYS A 204 0.10 -8.29 -3.64
CA LYS A 204 -0.31 -9.14 -4.76
C LYS A 204 -0.77 -10.47 -4.21
N ARG A 205 -2.11 -10.67 -4.16
CA ARG A 205 -2.70 -11.94 -3.77
C ARG A 205 -2.81 -12.88 -4.97
N VAL A 206 -2.10 -13.98 -4.91
CA VAL A 206 -2.38 -15.10 -5.81
C VAL A 206 -3.42 -15.97 -5.14
N HIS A 207 -4.63 -16.00 -5.69
CA HIS A 207 -5.65 -16.93 -5.24
C HIS A 207 -5.12 -18.34 -5.50
N GLY A 208 -4.59 -18.98 -4.46
CA GLY A 208 -4.22 -20.39 -4.53
C GLY A 208 -5.46 -21.17 -5.00
N MET A 209 -5.28 -22.12 -5.92
CA MET A 209 -6.34 -23.04 -6.27
C MET A 209 -6.91 -23.60 -4.96
N ASN A 210 -8.19 -23.36 -4.70
CA ASN A 210 -8.88 -24.06 -3.63
C ASN A 210 -8.65 -25.54 -3.87
N ALA A 211 -7.81 -26.17 -3.04
CA ALA A 211 -7.61 -27.59 -3.10
C ALA A 211 -9.01 -28.21 -3.00
N ILE A 212 -9.47 -28.80 -4.10
CA ILE A 212 -10.73 -29.52 -4.14
C ILE A 212 -10.63 -30.50 -2.98
N GLN A 213 -11.42 -30.29 -1.92
CA GLN A 213 -11.46 -31.23 -0.81
C GLN A 213 -11.76 -32.61 -1.40
N PRO A 214 -10.85 -33.57 -1.23
CA PRO A 214 -11.11 -34.91 -1.78
C PRO A 214 -12.44 -35.39 -1.21
N LEU A 215 -13.36 -35.73 -2.09
CA LEU A 215 -14.67 -36.32 -1.76
C LEU A 215 -14.49 -37.73 -1.17
N TRP A 216 -13.65 -37.85 -0.19
CA TRP A 216 -13.55 -39.07 0.61
C TRP A 216 -14.72 -39.02 1.58
N LYS A 217 -15.87 -39.43 1.11
CA LYS A 217 -16.96 -39.78 2.01
C LYS A 217 -16.37 -40.80 3.01
N LYS A 218 -16.15 -40.35 4.27
CA LYS A 218 -15.87 -41.27 5.35
C LYS A 218 -17.04 -42.28 5.37
N LYS A 219 -16.85 -43.47 4.79
CA LYS A 219 -17.72 -44.60 5.04
C LYS A 219 -17.63 -44.85 6.54
N LEU A 220 -18.62 -44.41 7.29
CA LEU A 220 -18.80 -44.83 8.65
C LEU A 220 -18.99 -46.36 8.62
N ILE A 221 -17.94 -47.10 8.90
CA ILE A 221 -18.00 -48.52 9.18
C ILE A 221 -18.81 -48.63 10.47
N LYS A 222 -20.09 -48.96 10.32
CA LYS A 222 -20.90 -49.36 11.48
C LYS A 222 -20.35 -50.70 11.95
N THR A 223 -19.49 -50.66 13.00
CA THR A 223 -19.11 -51.87 13.72
C THR A 223 -20.39 -52.50 14.30
N PRO A 224 -20.73 -53.76 13.99
CA PRO A 224 -21.84 -54.41 14.63
C PRO A 224 -21.54 -54.59 16.12
N VAL A 225 -22.39 -54.00 16.95
CA VAL A 225 -22.34 -54.25 18.41
C VAL A 225 -22.89 -55.64 18.63
N TYR A 226 -22.02 -56.60 18.88
CA TYR A 226 -22.42 -57.94 19.38
C TYR A 226 -22.86 -57.80 20.85
N SER A 227 -24.15 -57.87 21.10
CA SER A 227 -24.65 -58.01 22.47
C SER A 227 -24.32 -59.42 22.98
N ALA A 228 -23.51 -59.53 23.98
CA ALA A 228 -23.24 -60.81 24.66
C ALA A 228 -24.53 -61.25 25.39
N GLN A 229 -25.14 -62.30 24.89
CA GLN A 229 -26.22 -62.97 25.63
C GLN A 229 -25.65 -63.64 26.89
N ARG A 230 -26.13 -63.24 28.04
CA ARG A 230 -25.85 -63.88 29.32
C ARG A 230 -26.37 -65.33 29.29
N SER A 231 -25.46 -66.31 29.42
CA SER A 231 -25.80 -67.72 29.63
C SER A 231 -26.53 -67.90 30.98
N ARG A 232 -27.73 -68.46 30.93
CA ARG A 232 -28.49 -68.85 32.12
C ARG A 232 -27.76 -69.99 32.83
N THR A 233 -27.40 -69.82 34.08
CA THR A 233 -26.90 -70.83 35.00
C THR A 233 -28.00 -71.86 35.27
N PHE A 234 -27.81 -73.13 34.91
CA PHE A 234 -28.61 -74.24 35.35
C PHE A 234 -28.28 -74.53 36.84
N ARG A 235 -29.31 -74.41 37.68
CA ARG A 235 -29.27 -74.94 39.06
C ARG A 235 -29.74 -76.41 38.99
N LEU A 236 -28.85 -77.32 39.34
CA LEU A 236 -29.25 -78.69 39.73
C LEU A 236 -29.70 -78.63 41.20
N LYS A 237 -30.88 -79.14 41.50
CA LYS A 237 -31.36 -79.47 42.84
C LYS A 237 -31.14 -80.95 43.11
N PRO A 238 -30.98 -81.36 44.36
CA PRO A 238 -30.51 -82.62 44.86
C PRO A 238 -31.49 -83.76 44.62
#